data_3d902d5c7169b7403dc2b9aec8e50ef6
#
_entry.id   3d902d5c7169b7403dc2b9aec8e50ef6
#
_cell.length_a   1.000
_cell.length_b   1.000
_cell.length_c   1.000
_cell.angle_alpha   90.00
_cell.angle_beta   90.00
_cell.angle_gamma   90.00
#
_symmetry.space_group_name_H-M   'P 1'
#
loop_
_entity.id
_entity.type
_entity.pdbx_description
1 polymer ?
#
loop_
_entity_poly.entity_id
_entity_poly.type
_entity_poly.pdbx_seq_one_letter_code
_entity_poly.pdbx_strand_id
1 'polypeptide(L)'
;MDSIERRLLVTAYEDVGLANPSAVDRTLNAITTARMVGFPEASIPLGFAVIDLALSPKSKSAEAGIHKALEIVNSHDFSVPEYLRLTPVGLSDDEKYNYDRMDVIEKIQYLPSLIKSMKFYEPNYKSGPYELSLIKNYERLSKIERTSNLKELYKKK
;
A
#
# COMPACT_ATOMS: atom_id res chain seq x y z
N MET A 1 -6.93 6.80 27.58
CA MET A 1 -7.64 6.83 26.29
C MET A 1 -6.65 6.61 25.13
N ASP A 2 -5.68 7.48 24.93
CA ASP A 2 -4.74 7.47 23.78
C ASP A 2 -4.03 6.13 23.53
N SER A 3 -3.63 5.40 24.58
CA SER A 3 -2.98 4.09 24.42
C SER A 3 -3.93 3.03 23.85
N ILE A 4 -5.19 3.03 24.25
CA ILE A 4 -6.22 2.11 23.76
C ILE A 4 -6.51 2.42 22.29
N GLU A 5 -6.75 3.68 21.97
CA GLU A 5 -7.07 4.15 20.63
C GLU A 5 -5.95 3.84 19.63
N ARG A 6 -4.70 4.20 20.01
CA ARG A 6 -3.53 3.88 19.20
C ARG A 6 -3.39 2.38 18.95
N ARG A 7 -3.61 1.55 19.99
CA ARG A 7 -3.49 0.10 19.85
C ARG A 7 -4.59 -0.47 18.95
N LEU A 8 -5.81 0.01 19.05
CA LEU A 8 -6.91 -0.40 18.17
C LEU A 8 -6.63 -0.06 16.71
N LEU A 9 -6.15 1.17 16.43
CA LEU A 9 -5.81 1.58 15.05
C LEU A 9 -4.64 0.76 14.49
N VAL A 10 -3.58 0.55 15.28
CA VAL A 10 -2.46 -0.28 14.85
C VAL A 10 -2.93 -1.69 14.54
N THR A 11 -3.71 -2.34 15.40
CA THR A 11 -4.28 -3.67 15.17
C THR A 11 -5.17 -3.69 13.91
N ALA A 12 -5.96 -2.63 13.68
CA ALA A 12 -6.81 -2.54 12.50
C ALA A 12 -5.98 -2.53 11.20
N TYR A 13 -4.90 -1.77 11.14
CA TYR A 13 -4.04 -1.70 9.95
C TYR A 13 -3.07 -2.88 9.83
N GLU A 14 -2.47 -3.33 10.94
CA GLU A 14 -1.43 -4.34 10.98
C GLU A 14 -2.00 -5.75 10.83
N ASP A 15 -3.00 -6.11 11.65
CA ASP A 15 -3.51 -7.48 11.71
C ASP A 15 -4.69 -7.74 10.78
N VAL A 16 -5.65 -6.81 10.71
CA VAL A 16 -6.82 -6.94 9.82
C VAL A 16 -6.45 -6.46 8.41
N GLY A 17 -5.88 -5.27 8.28
CA GLY A 17 -5.32 -4.73 7.05
C GLY A 17 -6.22 -4.89 5.82
N LEU A 18 -5.65 -5.44 4.76
CA LEU A 18 -6.35 -5.66 3.49
C LEU A 18 -7.43 -6.75 3.53
N ALA A 19 -7.50 -7.56 4.59
CA ALA A 19 -8.55 -8.57 4.72
C ALA A 19 -9.94 -7.94 4.90
N ASN A 20 -10.02 -6.83 5.65
CA ASN A 20 -11.26 -6.07 5.87
C ASN A 20 -10.96 -4.58 6.12
N PRO A 21 -10.59 -3.80 5.08
CA PRO A 21 -10.24 -2.39 5.25
C PRO A 21 -11.36 -1.53 5.85
N SER A 22 -12.63 -1.89 5.64
CA SER A 22 -13.76 -1.19 6.27
C SER A 22 -13.76 -1.30 7.80
N ALA A 23 -13.09 -2.30 8.39
CA ALA A 23 -12.93 -2.38 9.84
C ALA A 23 -12.04 -1.24 10.38
N VAL A 24 -11.10 -0.75 9.58
CA VAL A 24 -10.26 0.41 9.93
C VAL A 24 -11.13 1.67 10.08
N ASP A 25 -12.03 1.92 9.12
CA ASP A 25 -12.94 3.06 9.15
C ASP A 25 -13.89 2.98 10.36
N ARG A 26 -14.45 1.80 10.60
CA ARG A 26 -15.34 1.57 11.77
C ARG A 26 -14.59 1.76 13.10
N THR A 27 -13.33 1.33 13.16
CA THR A 27 -12.48 1.53 14.35
C THR A 27 -12.24 3.02 14.59
N LEU A 28 -11.91 3.78 13.55
CA LEU A 28 -11.70 5.23 13.65
C LEU A 28 -13.00 5.95 14.11
N ASN A 29 -14.14 5.57 13.55
CA ASN A 29 -15.44 6.12 13.94
C ASN A 29 -15.77 5.79 15.41
N ALA A 30 -15.49 4.56 15.86
CA ALA A 30 -15.69 4.16 17.25
C ALA A 30 -14.81 4.96 18.23
N ILE A 31 -13.55 5.19 17.88
CA ILE A 31 -12.63 6.03 18.67
C ILE A 31 -13.13 7.47 18.72
N THR A 32 -13.54 8.03 17.59
CA THR A 32 -14.09 9.39 17.53
C THR A 32 -15.32 9.52 18.43
N THR A 33 -16.24 8.56 18.36
CA THR A 33 -17.45 8.52 19.21
C THR A 33 -17.06 8.41 20.69
N ALA A 34 -16.12 7.54 21.04
CA ALA A 34 -15.66 7.37 22.41
C ALA A 34 -15.09 8.67 23.01
N ARG A 35 -14.36 9.45 22.21
CA ARG A 35 -13.86 10.78 22.62
C ARG A 35 -14.98 11.79 22.83
N MET A 36 -16.04 11.75 22.03
CA MET A 36 -17.16 12.66 22.12
C MET A 36 -18.03 12.41 23.36
N VAL A 37 -18.26 11.13 23.71
CA VAL A 37 -19.15 10.78 24.82
C VAL A 37 -18.43 10.68 26.16
N GLY A 38 -17.14 10.32 26.18
CA GLY A 38 -16.38 10.14 27.41
C GLY A 38 -16.76 8.87 28.19
N PHE A 39 -16.00 8.56 29.27
CA PHE A 39 -16.32 7.45 30.17
C PHE A 39 -17.44 7.85 31.15
N PRO A 40 -18.34 6.91 31.49
CA PRO A 40 -18.28 5.45 31.20
C PRO A 40 -18.82 5.04 29.83
N GLU A 41 -19.51 5.86 29.08
CA GLU A 41 -20.19 5.54 27.81
C GLU A 41 -19.23 5.17 26.69
N ALA A 42 -17.99 5.72 26.70
CA ALA A 42 -16.93 5.39 25.76
C ALA A 42 -16.61 3.89 25.68
N SER A 43 -16.94 3.14 26.74
CA SER A 43 -16.77 1.67 26.76
C SER A 43 -17.57 0.96 25.67
N ILE A 44 -18.72 1.53 25.26
CA ILE A 44 -19.63 0.93 24.26
C ILE A 44 -18.99 0.95 22.85
N PRO A 45 -18.64 2.13 22.27
CA PRO A 45 -18.01 2.17 20.96
C PRO A 45 -16.63 1.51 20.95
N LEU A 46 -15.85 1.58 22.04
CA LEU A 46 -14.58 0.87 22.11
C LEU A 46 -14.77 -0.65 22.14
N GLY A 47 -15.75 -1.15 22.88
CA GLY A 47 -16.10 -2.58 22.89
C GLY A 47 -16.57 -3.06 21.53
N PHE A 48 -17.37 -2.26 20.81
CA PHE A 48 -17.74 -2.55 19.43
C PHE A 48 -16.50 -2.73 18.54
N ALA A 49 -15.55 -1.80 18.58
CA ALA A 49 -14.32 -1.89 17.78
C ALA A 49 -13.49 -3.13 18.12
N VAL A 50 -13.38 -3.48 19.41
CA VAL A 50 -12.68 -4.70 19.84
C VAL A 50 -13.31 -5.96 19.24
N ILE A 51 -14.63 -6.09 19.31
CA ILE A 51 -15.36 -7.26 18.78
C ILE A 51 -15.23 -7.31 17.25
N ASP A 52 -15.43 -6.18 16.56
CA ASP A 52 -15.33 -6.10 15.10
C ASP A 52 -13.92 -6.50 14.62
N LEU A 53 -12.86 -5.97 15.24
CA LEU A 53 -11.50 -6.36 14.94
C LEU A 53 -11.22 -7.82 15.28
N ALA A 54 -11.68 -8.32 16.42
CA ALA A 54 -11.44 -9.69 16.84
C ALA A 54 -12.04 -10.71 15.86
N LEU A 55 -13.22 -10.43 15.34
CA LEU A 55 -13.96 -11.31 14.43
C LEU A 55 -13.66 -11.07 12.94
N SER A 56 -12.99 -9.97 12.57
CA SER A 56 -12.58 -9.71 11.19
C SER A 56 -11.55 -10.71 10.70
N PRO A 57 -11.56 -11.09 9.42
CA PRO A 57 -10.45 -11.83 8.82
C PRO A 57 -9.14 -11.05 8.95
N LYS A 58 -8.01 -11.74 8.90
CA LYS A 58 -6.69 -11.15 9.15
C LYS A 58 -5.81 -11.23 7.91
N SER A 59 -5.01 -10.18 7.68
CA SER A 59 -3.92 -10.20 6.71
C SER A 59 -2.84 -9.19 7.07
N LYS A 60 -1.63 -9.68 7.25
CA LYS A 60 -0.43 -8.87 7.46
C LYS A 60 0.30 -8.52 6.16
N SER A 61 -0.30 -8.75 5.00
CA SER A 61 0.36 -8.56 3.70
C SER A 61 0.83 -7.13 3.44
N ALA A 62 0.04 -6.13 3.87
CA ALA A 62 0.40 -4.72 3.73
C ALA A 62 1.53 -4.32 4.71
N GLU A 63 1.42 -4.73 5.96
CA GLU A 63 2.45 -4.52 7.00
C GLU A 63 3.77 -5.17 6.61
N ALA A 64 3.77 -6.45 6.23
CA ALA A 64 4.95 -7.17 5.78
C ALA A 64 5.59 -6.49 4.54
N GLY A 65 4.77 -6.00 3.61
CA GLY A 65 5.25 -5.29 2.42
C GLY A 65 6.00 -4.01 2.75
N ILE A 66 5.49 -3.18 3.64
CA ILE A 66 6.16 -1.92 4.04
C ILE A 66 7.42 -2.19 4.86
N HIS A 67 7.41 -3.17 5.78
CA HIS A 67 8.60 -3.53 6.56
C HIS A 67 9.73 -4.03 5.66
N LYS A 68 9.44 -4.88 4.69
CA LYS A 68 10.40 -5.33 3.68
C LYS A 68 10.99 -4.17 2.87
N ALA A 69 10.15 -3.20 2.48
CA ALA A 69 10.62 -2.01 1.77
C ALA A 69 11.52 -1.14 2.63
N LEU A 70 11.16 -0.91 3.90
CA LEU A 70 11.95 -0.13 4.85
C LEU A 70 13.31 -0.78 5.16
N GLU A 71 13.35 -2.11 5.34
CA GLU A 71 14.59 -2.85 5.55
C GLU A 71 15.58 -2.61 4.39
N ILE A 72 15.09 -2.69 3.15
CA ILE A 72 15.91 -2.51 1.96
C ILE A 72 16.40 -1.07 1.83
N VAL A 73 15.50 -0.08 2.03
CA VAL A 73 15.87 1.35 1.97
C VAL A 73 16.87 1.72 3.06
N ASN A 74 16.75 1.14 4.26
CA ASN A 74 17.68 1.40 5.36
C ASN A 74 19.05 0.73 5.17
N SER A 75 19.12 -0.31 4.35
CA SER A 75 20.38 -1.05 4.11
C SER A 75 21.16 -0.55 2.89
N HIS A 76 20.56 0.28 2.03
CA HIS A 76 21.17 0.77 0.79
C HIS A 76 20.77 2.21 0.53
N ASP A 77 21.67 2.95 -0.10
CA ASP A 77 21.39 4.31 -0.57
C ASP A 77 20.81 4.26 -2.00
N PHE A 78 19.50 4.50 -2.11
CA PHE A 78 18.79 4.52 -3.38
C PHE A 78 18.43 5.92 -3.81
N SER A 79 18.60 6.22 -5.08
CA SER A 79 18.03 7.42 -5.69
C SER A 79 16.84 7.07 -6.58
N VAL A 80 15.90 8.01 -6.66
CA VAL A 80 14.81 7.92 -7.64
C VAL A 80 15.41 7.93 -9.05
N PRO A 81 15.00 7.01 -9.94
CA PRO A 81 15.44 7.01 -11.34
C PRO A 81 15.22 8.39 -11.99
N GLU A 82 16.21 8.87 -12.76
CA GLU A 82 16.22 10.23 -13.28
C GLU A 82 14.96 10.55 -14.11
N TYR A 83 14.49 9.61 -14.91
CA TYR A 83 13.29 9.76 -15.73
C TYR A 83 11.97 9.89 -14.95
N LEU A 84 11.97 9.59 -13.64
CA LEU A 84 10.81 9.74 -12.75
C LEU A 84 10.85 10.99 -11.88
N ARG A 85 11.94 11.77 -11.95
CA ARG A 85 12.06 13.01 -11.17
C ARG A 85 11.16 14.10 -11.77
N LEU A 86 10.66 14.98 -10.92
CA LEU A 86 9.89 16.15 -11.36
C LEU A 86 10.71 17.09 -12.24
N THR A 87 12.01 17.22 -11.94
CA THR A 87 12.97 18.03 -12.68
C THR A 87 14.14 17.16 -13.13
N PRO A 88 13.94 16.30 -14.17
CA PRO A 88 15.00 15.43 -14.66
C PRO A 88 16.10 16.23 -15.36
N VAL A 89 17.36 15.85 -15.15
CA VAL A 89 18.53 16.50 -15.73
C VAL A 89 19.14 15.62 -16.81
N GLY A 90 19.51 16.23 -17.95
CA GLY A 90 20.23 15.54 -19.02
C GLY A 90 19.39 14.59 -19.89
N LEU A 91 18.06 14.62 -19.75
CA LEU A 91 17.14 13.79 -20.54
C LEU A 91 16.37 14.62 -21.57
N SER A 92 16.17 14.08 -22.77
CA SER A 92 15.26 14.62 -23.78
C SER A 92 13.79 14.38 -23.37
N ASP A 93 12.85 15.10 -23.99
CA ASP A 93 11.43 15.02 -23.59
C ASP A 93 10.81 13.62 -23.81
N ASP A 94 11.31 12.86 -24.78
CA ASP A 94 10.90 11.49 -25.04
C ASP A 94 11.54 10.46 -24.07
N GLU A 95 12.47 10.88 -23.22
CA GLU A 95 13.10 10.07 -22.17
C GLU A 95 12.53 10.34 -20.77
N LYS A 96 11.71 11.37 -20.63
CA LYS A 96 11.08 11.75 -19.35
C LYS A 96 9.75 11.08 -19.16
N TYR A 97 9.32 10.92 -17.89
CA TYR A 97 7.97 10.49 -17.57
C TYR A 97 6.94 11.47 -18.14
N ASN A 98 5.99 10.95 -18.90
CA ASN A 98 4.91 11.73 -19.50
C ASN A 98 3.58 11.35 -18.85
N TYR A 99 2.98 12.30 -18.13
CA TYR A 99 1.73 12.13 -17.41
C TYR A 99 0.52 11.91 -18.32
N ASP A 100 0.58 12.34 -19.59
CA ASP A 100 -0.50 12.16 -20.57
C ASP A 100 -0.50 10.77 -21.21
N ARG A 101 0.56 9.98 -21.02
CA ARG A 101 0.74 8.65 -21.60
C ARG A 101 0.26 7.54 -20.65
N MET A 102 -1.03 7.59 -20.29
CA MET A 102 -1.66 6.59 -19.42
C MET A 102 -1.63 5.16 -20.00
N ASP A 103 -1.51 5.04 -21.32
CA ASP A 103 -1.45 3.77 -22.06
C ASP A 103 -0.19 2.93 -21.75
N VAL A 104 0.87 3.55 -21.27
CA VAL A 104 2.15 2.90 -20.99
C VAL A 104 2.51 2.83 -19.51
N ILE A 105 1.74 3.45 -18.62
CA ILE A 105 2.06 3.61 -17.19
C ILE A 105 2.39 2.28 -16.50
N GLU A 106 1.68 1.21 -16.82
CA GLU A 106 1.91 -0.11 -16.24
C GLU A 106 3.21 -0.79 -16.73
N LYS A 107 3.79 -0.31 -17.85
CA LYS A 107 5.00 -0.84 -18.49
C LYS A 107 6.27 -0.12 -18.07
N ILE A 108 6.16 0.93 -17.27
CA ILE A 108 7.30 1.71 -16.78
C ILE A 108 7.93 1.01 -15.57
N GLN A 109 9.27 0.96 -15.52
CA GLN A 109 10.00 0.50 -14.35
C GLN A 109 10.11 1.63 -13.33
N TYR A 110 9.43 1.48 -12.20
CA TYR A 110 9.43 2.49 -11.12
C TYR A 110 10.52 2.26 -10.07
N LEU A 111 11.01 1.02 -9.93
CA LEU A 111 12.04 0.72 -8.95
C LEU A 111 13.43 0.98 -9.51
N PRO A 112 14.38 1.41 -8.65
CA PRO A 112 15.79 1.47 -9.00
C PRO A 112 16.31 0.16 -9.57
N SER A 113 17.32 0.23 -10.45
CA SER A 113 17.84 -0.93 -11.21
C SER A 113 18.27 -2.11 -10.32
N LEU A 114 18.85 -1.82 -9.15
CA LEU A 114 19.30 -2.83 -8.19
C LEU A 114 18.16 -3.68 -7.59
N ILE A 115 16.97 -3.11 -7.48
CA ILE A 115 15.81 -3.75 -6.86
C ILE A 115 14.65 -3.95 -7.83
N LYS A 116 14.87 -3.78 -9.14
CA LYS A 116 13.82 -3.82 -10.18
C LYS A 116 13.01 -5.12 -10.21
N SER A 117 13.59 -6.24 -9.77
CA SER A 117 12.94 -7.55 -9.72
C SER A 117 12.30 -7.87 -8.37
N MET A 118 12.47 -7.01 -7.37
CA MET A 118 11.94 -7.26 -6.03
C MET A 118 10.41 -7.12 -6.00
N LYS A 119 9.80 -7.96 -5.19
CA LYS A 119 8.37 -7.92 -4.88
C LYS A 119 8.21 -7.61 -3.40
N PHE A 120 7.48 -6.57 -3.08
CA PHE A 120 7.23 -6.14 -1.71
C PHE A 120 5.90 -6.69 -1.18
N TYR A 121 4.86 -6.67 -2.01
CA TYR A 121 3.59 -7.28 -1.68
C TYR A 121 3.61 -8.78 -1.95
N GLU A 122 3.26 -9.57 -0.93
CA GLU A 122 3.07 -11.01 -1.01
C GLU A 122 1.58 -11.32 -0.74
N PRO A 123 0.85 -11.84 -1.76
CA PRO A 123 -0.59 -12.07 -1.66
C PRO A 123 -0.97 -13.06 -0.57
N ASN A 124 -1.96 -12.73 0.25
CA ASN A 124 -2.57 -13.68 1.18
C ASN A 124 -3.84 -14.27 0.58
N TYR A 125 -3.72 -15.42 -0.07
CA TYR A 125 -4.85 -16.14 -0.70
C TYR A 125 -5.89 -16.68 0.27
N LYS A 126 -5.62 -16.63 1.58
CA LYS A 126 -6.56 -17.02 2.64
C LYS A 126 -7.20 -15.82 3.33
N SER A 127 -6.99 -14.63 2.79
CA SER A 127 -7.50 -13.37 3.30
C SER A 127 -8.98 -13.15 3.00
N GLY A 128 -9.49 -11.99 3.41
CA GLY A 128 -10.87 -11.57 3.13
C GLY A 128 -11.14 -11.20 1.66
N PRO A 129 -12.42 -11.04 1.30
CA PRO A 129 -12.85 -10.81 -0.10
C PRO A 129 -12.18 -9.60 -0.76
N TYR A 130 -11.91 -8.55 0.00
CA TYR A 130 -11.28 -7.35 -0.55
C TYR A 130 -9.87 -7.64 -1.07
N GLU A 131 -9.00 -8.25 -0.26
CA GLU A 131 -7.64 -8.59 -0.69
C GLU A 131 -7.66 -9.59 -1.85
N LEU A 132 -8.57 -10.56 -1.83
CA LEU A 132 -8.72 -11.50 -2.95
C LEU A 132 -9.07 -10.79 -4.27
N SER A 133 -9.80 -9.68 -4.23
CA SER A 133 -10.06 -8.86 -5.42
C SER A 133 -8.81 -8.12 -5.91
N LEU A 134 -7.97 -7.63 -5.00
CA LEU A 134 -6.69 -6.99 -5.32
C LEU A 134 -5.68 -7.98 -5.92
N ILE A 135 -5.66 -9.22 -5.45
CA ILE A 135 -4.76 -10.26 -5.94
C ILE A 135 -4.96 -10.50 -7.44
N LYS A 136 -6.18 -10.49 -7.93
CA LYS A 136 -6.46 -10.63 -9.38
C LYS A 136 -5.76 -9.56 -10.21
N ASN A 137 -5.81 -8.32 -9.76
CA ASN A 137 -5.13 -7.21 -10.43
C ASN A 137 -3.61 -7.31 -10.27
N TYR A 138 -3.13 -7.68 -9.09
CA TYR A 138 -1.71 -7.91 -8.84
C TYR A 138 -1.13 -8.98 -9.77
N GLU A 139 -1.81 -10.11 -9.94
CA GLU A 139 -1.39 -11.19 -10.85
C GLU A 139 -1.36 -10.73 -12.30
N ARG A 140 -2.31 -9.91 -12.74
CA ARG A 140 -2.31 -9.27 -14.06
C ARG A 140 -1.09 -8.37 -14.23
N LEU A 141 -0.87 -7.45 -13.27
CA LEU A 141 0.24 -6.49 -13.29
C LEU A 141 1.61 -7.16 -13.19
N SER A 142 1.72 -8.29 -12.49
CA SER A 142 2.98 -9.02 -12.31
C SER A 142 3.48 -9.70 -13.60
N LYS A 143 2.61 -9.88 -14.59
CA LYS A 143 2.94 -10.46 -15.91
C LYS A 143 3.42 -9.41 -16.92
N ILE A 144 3.29 -8.12 -16.58
CA ILE A 144 3.68 -7.03 -17.49
C ILE A 144 5.18 -6.81 -17.41
N GLU A 145 5.85 -6.92 -18.52
CA GLU A 145 7.27 -6.55 -18.65
C GLU A 145 7.41 -5.02 -18.52
N ARG A 146 8.32 -4.58 -17.64
CA ARG A 146 8.59 -3.17 -17.39
C ARG A 146 9.95 -2.78 -17.93
N THR A 147 10.02 -1.57 -18.46
CA THR A 147 11.27 -1.00 -19.00
C THR A 147 11.55 0.39 -18.44
N SER A 148 12.84 0.70 -18.30
CA SER A 148 13.34 2.05 -18.01
C SER A 148 13.60 2.87 -19.29
N ASN A 149 13.50 2.23 -20.48
CA ASN A 149 13.68 2.91 -21.77
C ASN A 149 12.36 3.51 -22.24
N LEU A 150 12.03 4.71 -21.75
CA LEU A 150 10.80 5.41 -22.07
C LEU A 150 10.72 5.80 -23.54
N LYS A 151 11.86 6.15 -24.15
CA LYS A 151 11.94 6.49 -25.57
C LYS A 151 11.44 5.39 -26.50
N GLU A 152 11.83 4.13 -26.22
CA GLU A 152 11.30 2.99 -26.97
C GLU A 152 9.84 2.71 -26.66
N LEU A 153 9.45 2.90 -25.38
CA LEU A 153 8.10 2.65 -24.93
C LEU A 153 7.10 3.59 -25.62
N TYR A 154 7.46 4.88 -25.81
CA TYR A 154 6.61 5.88 -26.45
C TYR A 154 6.52 5.73 -27.97
N LYS A 155 7.47 5.05 -28.62
CA LYS A 155 7.44 4.75 -30.06
C LYS A 155 6.47 3.63 -30.44
N LYS A 156 6.21 2.72 -29.50
CA LYS A 156 5.24 1.63 -29.71
C LYS A 156 3.82 2.20 -29.54
N LYS A 157 3.14 2.42 -30.67
CA LYS A 157 1.69 2.74 -30.69
C LYS A 157 0.87 1.50 -30.48
#